data_c15a81eaa2902d3eca63f88e0a1e8999
#
_entry.id   c15a81eaa2902d3eca63f88e0a1e8999
#
_cell.length_a   1.000
_cell.length_b   1.000
_cell.length_c   1.000
_cell.angle_alpha   90.00
_cell.angle_beta   90.00
_cell.angle_gamma   90.00
#
_symmetry.space_group_name_H-M   'P 1'
#
loop_
_entity.id
_entity.type
_entity.pdbx_description
1 polymer ?
#
loop_
_entity_poly.entity_id
_entity_poly.type
_entity_poly.pdbx_seq_one_letter_code
_entity_poly.pdbx_strand_id
1 'polypeptide(L)'
;DYRIYDPDNDGKTKLDHVREMLVTAVASKALSFNRVLMDSWYATKDLMLLIDSLGKIFYCPIKANRQVDDSGGVLRYRRVDSLEWREFENEHGKSIKIKEFPKDCKVKLFRVEVSSSRTDWVVTNDLAQDSTRGTQNVCALRWKIEQFHRELKQLTGIEKCQARKSRIQRNHIACAVLVWIRLTAIAR
;
A
#
# COMPACT_ATOMS: atom_id res chain seq x y z
N ASP A 1 -8.45 7.36 9.04
CA ASP A 1 -9.63 7.75 8.24
C ASP A 1 -10.32 6.49 7.71
N TYR A 2 -11.62 6.57 7.45
CA TYR A 2 -12.40 5.53 6.80
C TYR A 2 -13.43 6.15 5.86
N ARG A 3 -13.82 5.38 4.84
CA ARG A 3 -14.86 5.79 3.88
C ARG A 3 -15.83 4.64 3.69
N ILE A 4 -17.11 4.95 3.52
CA ILE A 4 -18.10 4.01 3.03
C ILE A 4 -18.05 4.09 1.51
N TYR A 5 -17.87 2.94 0.86
CA TYR A 5 -17.91 2.87 -0.59
C TYR A 5 -19.36 2.85 -1.05
N ASP A 6 -19.78 3.92 -1.70
CA ASP A 6 -21.17 4.15 -2.14
C ASP A 6 -21.18 4.89 -3.50
N PRO A 7 -20.68 4.23 -4.57
CA PRO A 7 -20.45 4.87 -5.87
C PRO A 7 -21.74 5.38 -6.52
N ASP A 8 -22.90 4.84 -6.16
CA ASP A 8 -24.19 5.27 -6.69
C ASP A 8 -24.59 6.66 -6.16
N ASN A 9 -24.07 7.04 -4.98
CA ASN A 9 -24.38 8.34 -4.39
C ASN A 9 -23.25 9.38 -4.57
N ASP A 10 -21.99 8.97 -4.56
CA ASP A 10 -20.87 9.92 -4.62
C ASP A 10 -20.05 9.85 -5.92
N GLY A 11 -20.33 8.86 -6.79
CA GLY A 11 -19.65 8.68 -8.07
C GLY A 11 -18.17 8.33 -7.95
N LYS A 12 -17.67 8.01 -6.73
CA LYS A 12 -16.26 7.81 -6.46
C LYS A 12 -15.85 6.35 -6.48
N THR A 13 -14.69 6.09 -7.04
CA THR A 13 -14.04 4.80 -6.95
C THR A 13 -13.33 4.65 -5.58
N LYS A 14 -12.97 3.42 -5.21
CA LYS A 14 -12.15 3.16 -4.02
C LYS A 14 -10.79 3.89 -4.10
N LEU A 15 -10.23 4.02 -5.30
CA LEU A 15 -8.97 4.74 -5.50
C LEU A 15 -9.13 6.24 -5.26
N ASP A 16 -10.25 6.85 -5.68
CA ASP A 16 -10.53 8.26 -5.40
C ASP A 16 -10.63 8.52 -3.91
N HIS A 17 -11.31 7.65 -3.16
CA HIS A 17 -11.35 7.73 -1.71
C HIS A 17 -9.95 7.67 -1.08
N VAL A 18 -9.09 6.73 -1.52
CA VAL A 18 -7.73 6.62 -0.99
C VAL A 18 -6.89 7.86 -1.30
N ARG A 19 -7.02 8.43 -2.52
CA ARG A 19 -6.36 9.69 -2.88
C ARG A 19 -6.76 10.84 -1.96
N GLU A 20 -8.06 11.03 -1.74
CA GLU A 20 -8.57 12.06 -0.83
C GLU A 20 -8.10 11.84 0.61
N MET A 21 -8.11 10.59 1.08
CA MET A 21 -7.64 10.25 2.43
C MET A 21 -6.17 10.59 2.61
N LEU A 22 -5.31 10.30 1.63
CA LEU A 22 -3.88 10.61 1.68
C LEU A 22 -3.64 12.13 1.68
N VAL A 23 -4.29 12.85 0.77
CA VAL A 23 -4.19 14.31 0.71
C VAL A 23 -4.65 14.94 2.02
N THR A 24 -5.81 14.49 2.56
CA THR A 24 -6.34 14.97 3.84
C THR A 24 -5.40 14.65 5.00
N ALA A 25 -4.80 13.46 5.01
CA ALA A 25 -3.87 13.06 6.07
C ALA A 25 -2.62 13.97 6.11
N VAL A 26 -2.11 14.36 4.95
CA VAL A 26 -0.92 15.23 4.83
C VAL A 26 -1.28 16.70 5.05
N ALA A 27 -2.26 17.22 4.31
CA ALA A 27 -2.52 18.66 4.24
C ALA A 27 -3.39 19.17 5.40
N SER A 28 -4.44 18.42 5.78
CA SER A 28 -5.42 18.90 6.77
C SER A 28 -5.20 18.35 8.16
N LYS A 29 -4.80 17.07 8.27
CA LYS A 29 -4.57 16.42 9.58
C LYS A 29 -3.13 16.53 10.05
N ALA A 30 -2.22 16.96 9.18
CA ALA A 30 -0.78 17.08 9.45
C ALA A 30 -0.19 15.84 10.15
N LEU A 31 -0.62 14.63 9.73
CA LEU A 31 -0.16 13.40 10.33
C LEU A 31 1.32 13.18 10.01
N SER A 32 2.10 12.93 11.04
CA SER A 32 3.51 12.63 10.90
C SER A 32 3.72 11.18 10.47
N PHE A 33 3.87 10.95 9.16
CA PHE A 33 4.27 9.68 8.58
C PHE A 33 5.15 9.91 7.35
N ASN A 34 6.04 8.96 7.10
CA ASN A 34 6.95 9.01 5.95
C ASN A 34 6.64 7.92 4.93
N ARG A 35 6.02 6.83 5.33
CA ARG A 35 5.81 5.64 4.49
C ARG A 35 4.35 5.31 4.33
N VAL A 36 3.98 4.90 3.11
CA VAL A 36 2.66 4.40 2.75
C VAL A 36 2.83 2.94 2.30
N LEU A 37 2.19 2.03 3.00
CA LEU A 37 2.21 0.61 2.69
C LEU A 37 0.88 0.24 2.04
N MET A 38 0.94 -0.43 0.90
CA MET A 38 -0.23 -0.80 0.12
C MET A 38 -0.16 -2.27 -0.26
N ASP A 39 -1.29 -2.86 -0.61
CA ASP A 39 -1.30 -4.13 -1.32
C ASP A 39 -1.25 -3.93 -2.85
N SER A 40 -1.13 -5.03 -3.59
CA SER A 40 -1.00 -5.00 -5.05
C SER A 40 -2.22 -4.44 -5.78
N TRP A 41 -3.38 -4.41 -5.14
CA TRP A 41 -4.60 -3.85 -5.74
C TRP A 41 -4.50 -2.32 -5.85
N TYR A 42 -3.84 -1.67 -4.89
CA TYR A 42 -3.60 -0.23 -4.87
C TYR A 42 -2.35 0.20 -5.64
N ALA A 43 -1.57 -0.74 -6.18
CA ALA A 43 -0.34 -0.46 -6.92
C ALA A 43 -0.62 0.13 -8.32
N THR A 44 -1.38 1.22 -8.39
CA THR A 44 -1.69 1.95 -9.60
C THR A 44 -0.67 3.07 -9.84
N LYS A 45 -0.41 3.39 -11.12
CA LYS A 45 0.47 4.49 -11.52
C LYS A 45 0.11 5.79 -10.78
N ASP A 46 -1.16 6.19 -10.87
CA ASP A 46 -1.62 7.46 -10.36
C ASP A 46 -1.47 7.57 -8.85
N LEU A 47 -1.74 6.48 -8.11
CA LEU A 47 -1.58 6.50 -6.66
C LEU A 47 -0.11 6.55 -6.24
N MET A 48 0.76 5.78 -6.90
CA MET A 48 2.20 5.81 -6.63
C MET A 48 2.80 7.20 -6.92
N LEU A 49 2.44 7.82 -8.05
CA LEU A 49 2.89 9.18 -8.39
C LEU A 49 2.33 10.24 -7.43
N LEU A 50 1.09 10.09 -6.96
CA LEU A 50 0.53 10.97 -5.94
C LEU A 50 1.32 10.87 -4.63
N ILE A 51 1.63 9.66 -4.16
CA ILE A 51 2.38 9.47 -2.92
C ILE A 51 3.76 10.13 -3.04
N ASP A 52 4.42 9.95 -4.18
CA ASP A 52 5.70 10.57 -4.47
C ASP A 52 5.62 12.11 -4.49
N SER A 53 4.60 12.68 -5.13
CA SER A 53 4.35 14.13 -5.17
C SER A 53 4.05 14.74 -3.79
N LEU A 54 3.54 13.94 -2.86
CA LEU A 54 3.34 14.34 -1.46
C LEU A 54 4.62 14.25 -0.62
N GLY A 55 5.76 13.93 -1.23
CA GLY A 55 7.04 13.73 -0.53
C GLY A 55 7.02 12.52 0.39
N LYS A 56 6.23 11.49 0.06
CA LYS A 56 6.11 10.25 0.86
C LYS A 56 6.71 9.08 0.11
N ILE A 57 7.18 8.09 0.88
CA ILE A 57 7.74 6.85 0.37
C ILE A 57 6.64 5.80 0.32
N PHE A 58 6.48 5.14 -0.82
CA PHE A 58 5.59 3.98 -0.93
C PHE A 58 6.37 2.67 -0.93
N TYR A 59 5.74 1.64 -0.38
CA TYR A 59 6.13 0.24 -0.56
C TYR A 59 4.88 -0.54 -0.93
N CYS A 60 4.90 -1.16 -2.10
CA CYS A 60 3.77 -1.98 -2.54
C CYS A 60 4.20 -3.16 -3.41
N PRO A 61 3.60 -4.34 -3.22
CA PRO A 61 3.75 -5.44 -4.16
C PRO A 61 3.12 -5.06 -5.50
N ILE A 62 3.75 -5.46 -6.59
CA ILE A 62 3.19 -5.38 -7.94
C ILE A 62 2.93 -6.77 -8.50
N LYS A 63 2.02 -6.85 -9.45
CA LYS A 63 1.70 -8.13 -10.09
C LYS A 63 2.87 -8.63 -10.92
N ALA A 64 3.10 -9.94 -10.93
CA ALA A 64 4.17 -10.60 -11.66
C ALA A 64 4.21 -10.27 -13.17
N ASN A 65 3.05 -10.00 -13.77
CA ASN A 65 2.94 -9.63 -15.18
C ASN A 65 3.14 -8.13 -15.46
N ARG A 66 3.49 -7.32 -14.46
CA ARG A 66 3.75 -5.89 -14.65
C ARG A 66 4.94 -5.70 -15.58
N GLN A 67 4.81 -4.79 -16.55
CA GLN A 67 5.84 -4.49 -17.54
C GLN A 67 6.83 -3.47 -16.97
N VAL A 68 8.12 -3.84 -16.96
CA VAL A 68 9.21 -3.03 -16.42
C VAL A 68 10.45 -3.07 -17.33
N ASP A 69 11.32 -2.08 -17.18
CA ASP A 69 12.62 -1.99 -17.82
C ASP A 69 13.70 -1.84 -16.74
N ASP A 70 14.63 -2.78 -16.70
CA ASP A 70 15.80 -2.79 -15.82
C ASP A 70 17.11 -2.52 -16.58
N SER A 71 17.02 -2.21 -17.90
CA SER A 71 18.17 -2.00 -18.80
C SER A 71 18.51 -0.51 -19.02
N GLY A 72 17.75 0.40 -18.44
CA GLY A 72 17.91 1.83 -18.66
C GLY A 72 17.44 2.32 -20.03
N GLY A 73 16.54 1.58 -20.69
CA GLY A 73 15.97 1.93 -21.98
C GLY A 73 16.63 1.23 -23.18
N VAL A 74 17.58 0.34 -22.93
CA VAL A 74 18.27 -0.44 -23.99
C VAL A 74 17.41 -1.58 -24.51
N LEU A 75 16.72 -2.27 -23.60
CA LEU A 75 15.83 -3.39 -23.93
C LEU A 75 14.36 -2.95 -23.91
N ARG A 76 13.50 -3.78 -24.52
CA ARG A 76 12.06 -3.60 -24.44
C ARG A 76 11.56 -3.93 -23.02
N TYR A 77 10.44 -3.29 -22.63
CA TYR A 77 9.74 -3.65 -21.39
C TYR A 77 9.40 -5.14 -21.37
N ARG A 78 9.65 -5.78 -20.25
CA ARG A 78 9.37 -7.19 -20.00
C ARG A 78 8.69 -7.40 -18.66
N ARG A 79 8.09 -8.56 -18.47
CA ARG A 79 7.39 -8.89 -17.23
C ARG A 79 8.35 -8.95 -16.06
N VAL A 80 7.90 -8.52 -14.89
CA VAL A 80 8.69 -8.57 -13.65
C VAL A 80 9.17 -9.98 -13.32
N ASP A 81 8.30 -10.99 -13.51
CA ASP A 81 8.62 -12.40 -13.23
C ASP A 81 9.63 -13.02 -14.20
N SER A 82 9.88 -12.37 -15.35
CA SER A 82 10.87 -12.81 -16.34
C SER A 82 12.24 -12.12 -16.21
N LEU A 83 12.41 -11.27 -15.19
CA LEU A 83 13.69 -10.60 -14.96
C LEU A 83 14.75 -11.58 -14.45
N GLU A 84 15.95 -11.45 -14.98
CA GLU A 84 17.12 -12.14 -14.44
C GLU A 84 17.63 -11.41 -13.19
N TRP A 85 18.06 -12.15 -12.19
CA TRP A 85 18.53 -11.63 -10.92
C TRP A 85 19.94 -12.14 -10.63
N ARG A 86 20.86 -11.21 -10.44
CA ARG A 86 22.21 -11.51 -9.93
C ARG A 86 22.15 -11.61 -8.41
N GLU A 87 23.11 -12.29 -7.79
CA GLU A 87 23.19 -12.44 -6.33
C GLU A 87 23.14 -11.09 -5.61
N PHE A 88 23.94 -10.12 -6.05
CA PHE A 88 23.92 -8.76 -5.54
C PHE A 88 22.53 -8.10 -5.64
N GLU A 89 21.82 -8.30 -6.73
CA GLU A 89 20.49 -7.71 -6.95
C GLU A 89 19.41 -8.37 -6.08
N ASN A 90 19.56 -9.64 -5.74
CA ASN A 90 18.68 -10.33 -4.79
C ASN A 90 18.80 -9.71 -3.39
N GLU A 91 19.99 -9.26 -3.01
CA GLU A 91 20.22 -8.61 -1.72
C GLU A 91 19.86 -7.13 -1.73
N HIS A 92 20.24 -6.39 -2.77
CA HIS A 92 20.18 -4.93 -2.80
C HIS A 92 19.04 -4.36 -3.65
N GLY A 93 18.26 -5.22 -4.33
CA GLY A 93 17.21 -4.80 -5.25
C GLY A 93 17.74 -4.26 -6.58
N LYS A 94 16.82 -3.97 -7.49
CA LYS A 94 17.10 -3.41 -8.82
C LYS A 94 16.48 -2.04 -9.00
N SER A 95 17.19 -1.13 -9.67
CA SER A 95 16.56 0.10 -10.19
C SER A 95 15.84 -0.21 -11.50
N ILE A 96 14.56 0.09 -11.58
CA ILE A 96 13.71 -0.17 -12.73
C ILE A 96 12.87 1.05 -13.13
N LYS A 97 12.39 1.01 -14.38
CA LYS A 97 11.28 1.87 -14.85
C LYS A 97 10.04 1.01 -15.03
N ILE A 98 8.90 1.50 -14.55
CA ILE A 98 7.61 0.85 -14.80
C ILE A 98 7.03 1.45 -16.09
N LYS A 99 6.49 0.58 -16.96
CA LYS A 99 5.83 1.01 -18.19
C LYS A 99 4.74 2.05 -17.90
N GLU A 100 4.65 3.07 -18.74
CA GLU A 100 3.69 4.19 -18.64
C GLU A 100 4.01 5.22 -17.55
N PHE A 101 5.01 5.00 -16.70
CA PHE A 101 5.48 6.02 -15.77
C PHE A 101 6.25 7.14 -16.49
N PRO A 102 6.38 8.34 -15.90
CA PRO A 102 7.22 9.41 -16.46
C PRO A 102 8.64 8.91 -16.72
N LYS A 103 9.29 9.45 -17.78
CA LYS A 103 10.61 8.96 -18.22
C LYS A 103 11.67 8.99 -17.13
N ASP A 104 11.60 9.98 -16.25
CA ASP A 104 12.59 10.19 -15.18
C ASP A 104 12.20 9.50 -13.86
N CYS A 105 11.01 8.89 -13.79
CA CYS A 105 10.55 8.18 -12.61
C CYS A 105 11.16 6.78 -12.55
N LYS A 106 12.20 6.63 -11.73
CA LYS A 106 12.79 5.34 -11.38
C LYS A 106 12.26 4.88 -10.03
N VAL A 107 12.11 3.59 -9.88
CA VAL A 107 11.75 2.95 -8.61
C VAL A 107 12.70 1.78 -8.35
N LYS A 108 12.83 1.40 -7.10
CA LYS A 108 13.58 0.21 -6.71
C LYS A 108 12.64 -0.98 -6.60
N LEU A 109 13.03 -2.10 -7.18
CA LEU A 109 12.31 -3.36 -7.17
C LEU A 109 13.07 -4.36 -6.31
N PHE A 110 12.35 -5.04 -5.42
CA PHE A 110 12.85 -6.12 -4.58
C PHE A 110 12.08 -7.41 -4.84
N ARG A 111 12.81 -8.51 -4.90
CA ARG A 111 12.26 -9.86 -4.94
C ARG A 111 12.20 -10.39 -3.51
N VAL A 112 11.01 -10.46 -2.93
CA VAL A 112 10.80 -10.88 -1.56
C VAL A 112 10.19 -12.28 -1.56
N GLU A 113 10.93 -13.27 -1.11
CA GLU A 113 10.43 -14.63 -0.94
C GLU A 113 9.62 -14.71 0.36
N VAL A 114 8.30 -14.90 0.22
CA VAL A 114 7.36 -14.97 1.36
C VAL A 114 7.21 -16.42 1.83
N SER A 115 7.29 -17.37 0.91
CA SER A 115 7.28 -18.82 1.17
C SER A 115 7.97 -19.55 0.02
N SER A 116 8.16 -20.86 0.16
CA SER A 116 8.75 -21.70 -0.90
C SER A 116 8.01 -21.64 -2.25
N SER A 117 6.73 -21.22 -2.24
CA SER A 117 5.89 -21.15 -3.44
C SER A 117 5.43 -19.73 -3.79
N ARG A 118 5.78 -18.72 -2.97
CA ARG A 118 5.30 -17.34 -3.19
C ARG A 118 6.43 -16.33 -3.12
N THR A 119 6.59 -15.60 -4.20
CA THR A 119 7.46 -14.43 -4.31
C THR A 119 6.62 -13.17 -4.51
N ASP A 120 6.83 -12.17 -3.68
CA ASP A 120 6.24 -10.84 -3.83
C ASP A 120 7.28 -9.91 -4.49
N TRP A 121 6.84 -9.19 -5.51
CA TRP A 121 7.63 -8.20 -6.23
C TRP A 121 7.31 -6.82 -5.67
N VAL A 122 8.15 -6.32 -4.78
CA VAL A 122 7.89 -5.06 -4.06
C VAL A 122 8.60 -3.90 -4.72
N VAL A 123 7.89 -2.82 -5.01
CA VAL A 123 8.46 -1.57 -5.52
C VAL A 123 8.36 -0.45 -4.50
N THR A 124 9.36 0.44 -4.55
CA THR A 124 9.42 1.65 -3.72
C THR A 124 10.09 2.80 -4.49
N ASN A 125 9.70 4.04 -4.20
CA ASN A 125 10.42 5.25 -4.64
C ASN A 125 11.58 5.63 -3.70
N ASP A 126 11.82 4.85 -2.64
CA ASP A 126 13.01 4.98 -1.79
C ASP A 126 14.24 4.39 -2.52
N LEU A 127 14.91 5.21 -3.29
CA LEU A 127 16.10 4.79 -4.03
C LEU A 127 17.31 4.51 -3.12
N ALA A 128 17.29 5.01 -1.88
CA ALA A 128 18.32 4.75 -0.89
C ALA A 128 18.14 3.39 -0.18
N GLN A 129 16.95 2.78 -0.29
CA GLN A 129 16.75 1.42 0.24
C GLN A 129 17.62 0.43 -0.54
N ASP A 130 18.52 -0.25 0.13
CA ASP A 130 19.51 -1.17 -0.46
C ASP A 130 19.46 -2.59 0.13
N SER A 131 18.38 -2.92 0.87
CA SER A 131 18.24 -4.22 1.53
C SER A 131 16.89 -4.86 1.27
N THR A 132 16.90 -6.03 0.67
CA THR A 132 15.69 -6.88 0.50
C THR A 132 15.10 -7.26 1.86
N ARG A 133 15.93 -7.60 2.84
CA ARG A 133 15.48 -7.86 4.21
C ARG A 133 14.88 -6.62 4.87
N GLY A 134 15.49 -5.45 4.66
CA GLY A 134 14.95 -4.16 5.11
C GLY A 134 13.58 -3.89 4.51
N THR A 135 13.41 -4.10 3.22
CA THR A 135 12.13 -3.99 2.50
C THR A 135 11.10 -4.97 3.04
N GLN A 136 11.48 -6.22 3.28
CA GLN A 136 10.61 -7.24 3.88
C GLN A 136 10.12 -6.82 5.27
N ASN A 137 11.01 -6.30 6.11
CA ASN A 137 10.65 -5.81 7.45
C ASN A 137 9.66 -4.63 7.38
N VAL A 138 9.84 -3.71 6.44
CA VAL A 138 8.90 -2.62 6.22
C VAL A 138 7.54 -3.16 5.76
N CYS A 139 7.51 -4.08 4.79
CA CYS A 139 6.27 -4.67 4.30
C CYS A 139 5.55 -5.50 5.37
N ALA A 140 6.28 -6.13 6.28
CA ALA A 140 5.70 -6.88 7.40
C ALA A 140 4.86 -5.98 8.34
N LEU A 141 5.14 -4.67 8.40
CA LEU A 141 4.31 -3.74 9.17
C LEU A 141 2.87 -3.66 8.65
N ARG A 142 2.64 -3.99 7.38
CA ARG A 142 1.29 -4.05 6.80
C ARG A 142 0.39 -5.06 7.53
N TRP A 143 0.98 -6.12 8.09
CA TRP A 143 0.24 -7.10 8.87
C TRP A 143 -0.50 -6.51 10.08
N LYS A 144 -0.02 -5.39 10.62
CA LYS A 144 -0.70 -4.68 11.72
C LYS A 144 -2.10 -4.20 11.35
N ILE A 145 -2.36 -3.88 10.06
CA ILE A 145 -3.70 -3.49 9.62
C ILE A 145 -4.65 -4.70 9.59
N GLU A 146 -4.14 -5.88 9.23
CA GLU A 146 -4.92 -7.11 9.24
C GLU A 146 -5.25 -7.53 10.68
N GLN A 147 -4.30 -7.38 11.60
CA GLN A 147 -4.53 -7.58 13.03
C GLN A 147 -5.57 -6.58 13.57
N PHE A 148 -5.45 -5.30 13.25
CA PHE A 148 -6.43 -4.28 13.62
C PHE A 148 -7.84 -4.64 13.12
N HIS A 149 -7.99 -5.04 11.86
CA HIS A 149 -9.30 -5.46 11.34
C HIS A 149 -9.85 -6.69 12.05
N ARG A 150 -9.01 -7.67 12.36
CA ARG A 150 -9.40 -8.86 13.10
C ARG A 150 -9.90 -8.51 14.51
N GLU A 151 -9.13 -7.73 15.25
CA GLU A 151 -9.50 -7.29 16.60
C GLU A 151 -10.77 -6.45 16.58
N LEU A 152 -10.91 -5.54 15.63
CA LEU A 152 -12.09 -4.71 15.48
C LEU A 152 -13.36 -5.57 15.27
N LYS A 153 -13.27 -6.59 14.42
CA LYS A 153 -14.38 -7.53 14.18
C LYS A 153 -14.72 -8.36 15.41
N GLN A 154 -13.71 -8.91 16.06
CA GLN A 154 -13.90 -9.83 17.19
C GLN A 154 -14.37 -9.11 18.46
N LEU A 155 -13.81 -7.93 18.74
CA LEU A 155 -14.06 -7.23 20.02
C LEU A 155 -15.22 -6.26 20.00
N THR A 156 -15.58 -5.70 18.84
CA THR A 156 -16.54 -4.58 18.79
C THR A 156 -17.84 -4.92 18.04
N GLY A 157 -17.88 -6.05 17.34
CA GLY A 157 -19.03 -6.41 16.51
C GLY A 157 -19.30 -5.45 15.35
N ILE A 158 -18.26 -4.81 14.79
CA ILE A 158 -18.38 -3.83 13.68
C ILE A 158 -19.14 -4.40 12.46
N GLU A 159 -19.05 -5.71 12.23
CA GLU A 159 -19.75 -6.39 11.12
C GLU A 159 -21.25 -6.63 11.40
N LYS A 160 -21.73 -6.40 12.61
CA LYS A 160 -23.11 -6.69 13.01
C LYS A 160 -24.10 -5.55 12.69
N CYS A 161 -23.64 -4.48 12.06
CA CYS A 161 -24.49 -3.36 11.68
C CYS A 161 -25.47 -3.77 10.56
N GLN A 162 -26.74 -3.83 10.88
CA GLN A 162 -27.80 -4.16 9.91
C GLN A 162 -28.41 -2.92 9.23
N ALA A 163 -27.95 -1.72 9.59
CA ALA A 163 -28.48 -0.48 9.03
C ALA A 163 -28.04 -0.29 7.58
N ARG A 164 -28.98 0.07 6.71
CA ARG A 164 -28.71 0.36 5.29
C ARG A 164 -28.31 1.82 5.04
N LYS A 165 -28.68 2.75 5.95
CA LYS A 165 -28.38 4.18 5.79
C LYS A 165 -26.91 4.43 6.11
N SER A 166 -26.18 5.04 5.18
CA SER A 166 -24.72 5.32 5.30
C SER A 166 -24.38 6.18 6.54
N ARG A 167 -25.25 7.10 6.96
CA ARG A 167 -25.05 7.87 8.20
C ARG A 167 -25.03 6.96 9.45
N ILE A 168 -25.93 5.97 9.53
CA ILE A 168 -25.99 5.04 10.67
C ILE A 168 -24.78 4.10 10.64
N GLN A 169 -24.40 3.61 9.47
CA GLN A 169 -23.17 2.80 9.31
C GLN A 169 -21.93 3.56 9.77
N ARG A 170 -21.79 4.83 9.37
CA ARG A 170 -20.67 5.69 9.82
C ARG A 170 -20.62 5.82 11.34
N ASN A 171 -21.74 6.08 11.97
CA ASN A 171 -21.81 6.19 13.43
C ASN A 171 -21.44 4.86 14.10
N HIS A 172 -21.96 3.74 13.59
CA HIS A 172 -21.61 2.41 14.11
C HIS A 172 -20.10 2.12 13.99
N ILE A 173 -19.50 2.40 12.84
CA ILE A 173 -18.06 2.24 12.63
C ILE A 173 -17.27 3.14 13.60
N ALA A 174 -17.67 4.40 13.75
CA ALA A 174 -17.01 5.32 14.69
C ALA A 174 -17.08 4.80 16.14
N CYS A 175 -18.24 4.33 16.58
CA CYS A 175 -18.38 3.74 17.91
C CYS A 175 -17.51 2.50 18.07
N ALA A 176 -17.51 1.59 17.09
CA ALA A 176 -16.68 0.39 17.11
C ALA A 176 -15.18 0.72 17.23
N VAL A 177 -14.69 1.69 16.47
CA VAL A 177 -13.28 2.15 16.55
C VAL A 177 -12.98 2.76 17.93
N LEU A 178 -13.88 3.57 18.48
CA LEU A 178 -13.73 4.15 19.83
C LEU A 178 -13.65 3.07 20.91
N VAL A 179 -14.52 2.06 20.84
CA VAL A 179 -14.48 0.91 21.77
C VAL A 179 -13.14 0.19 21.65
N TRP A 180 -12.69 -0.11 20.43
CA TRP A 180 -11.40 -0.76 20.23
C TRP A 180 -10.25 0.06 20.82
N ILE A 181 -10.21 1.39 20.60
CA ILE A 181 -9.19 2.28 21.19
C ILE A 181 -9.20 2.17 22.73
N ARG A 182 -10.38 2.18 23.34
CA ARG A 182 -10.52 2.09 24.81
C ARG A 182 -10.03 0.74 25.33
N LEU A 183 -10.43 -0.37 24.69
CA LEU A 183 -9.98 -1.71 25.08
C LEU A 183 -8.47 -1.85 24.94
N THR A 184 -7.89 -1.35 23.85
CA THR A 184 -6.42 -1.39 23.64
C THR A 184 -5.67 -0.53 24.67
N ALA A 185 -6.25 0.59 25.11
CA ALA A 185 -5.64 1.43 26.13
C ALA A 185 -5.68 0.78 27.53
N ILE A 186 -6.68 -0.02 27.84
CA ILE A 186 -6.81 -0.74 29.12
C ILE A 186 -5.87 -1.97 29.16
N ALA A 187 -5.63 -2.59 28.00
CA ALA A 187 -4.79 -3.80 27.88
C ALA A 187 -3.28 -3.52 27.89
N ARG A 188 -2.85 -2.26 27.87
CA ARG A 188 -1.44 -1.81 27.98
C ARG A 188 -1.06 -1.46 29.38
#